data_c6e91f12f4c3ffbf0c9ed471761c0bb5
#
_entry.id   c6e91f12f4c3ffbf0c9ed471761c0bb5
#
_cell.length_a   1.000
_cell.length_b   1.000
_cell.length_c   1.000
_cell.angle_alpha   90.00
_cell.angle_beta   90.00
_cell.angle_gamma   90.00
#
_symmetry.space_group_name_H-M   'P 1'
#
loop_
_entity.id
_entity.type
_entity.pdbx_description
1 polymer ?
#
loop_
_entity_poly.entity_id
_entity_poly.type
_entity_poly.pdbx_seq_one_letter_code
_entity_poly.pdbx_strand_id
1 'polypeptide(L)'
;GPIGIELASAFNRLGVDVTVVEMTENILPREDKEMADMLRQRLEAEGLKILTSTKAAQFLRDGDKVVLNVQDEKCIFPECIFKRQIIADTSLIAVGRTANVEGLQLEKAGVEYTSKGIKTNEMLQTTAKNIYACGDVAGPYQFSHMSEYQAVIATTNAFLPFKRKVDYTDVVWCTFTDPELAHAGLTEKEARDRYGDKIKIYRYEYNRADRAKTDNAETGMSKFICDKKGRLLGVHILGNCAGEIMHEAQLAKSFKIPFYKIQRVIHAYPSYSDVLRQPAKLCYIDTLQNNPFIKLLKKFF
;
A
#
# COMPACT_ATOMS: atom_id res chain seq x y z
N GLY A 1 -10.23 -2.54 3.89
CA GLY A 1 -9.12 -1.58 3.88
C GLY A 1 -8.04 -1.90 4.91
N PRO A 2 -6.88 -1.15 4.94
CA PRO A 2 -5.74 -1.51 5.79
C PRO A 2 -6.09 -1.59 7.28
N ILE A 3 -6.78 -0.60 7.82
CA ILE A 3 -7.16 -0.59 9.25
C ILE A 3 -7.97 -1.82 9.63
N GLY A 4 -8.96 -2.20 8.79
CA GLY A 4 -9.79 -3.37 9.04
C GLY A 4 -8.99 -4.67 9.01
N ILE A 5 -8.06 -4.81 8.06
CA ILE A 5 -7.22 -6.02 7.92
C ILE A 5 -6.19 -6.12 9.05
N GLU A 6 -5.53 -5.03 9.42
CA GLU A 6 -4.60 -4.98 10.55
C GLU A 6 -5.26 -5.42 11.86
N LEU A 7 -6.41 -4.81 12.19
CA LEU A 7 -7.12 -5.14 13.42
C LEU A 7 -7.74 -6.54 13.38
N ALA A 8 -8.26 -6.98 12.22
CA ALA A 8 -8.78 -8.34 12.06
C ALA A 8 -7.67 -9.39 12.28
N SER A 9 -6.49 -9.18 11.71
CA SER A 9 -5.32 -10.05 11.93
C SER A 9 -4.93 -10.09 13.40
N ALA A 10 -4.86 -8.93 14.07
CA ALA A 10 -4.50 -8.84 15.47
C ALA A 10 -5.51 -9.57 16.37
N PHE A 11 -6.81 -9.34 16.17
CA PHE A 11 -7.85 -10.02 16.96
C PHE A 11 -7.87 -11.53 16.73
N ASN A 12 -7.71 -11.97 15.46
CA ASN A 12 -7.64 -13.39 15.15
C ASN A 12 -6.49 -14.09 15.90
N ARG A 13 -5.30 -13.47 15.93
CA ARG A 13 -4.14 -13.98 16.66
C ARG A 13 -4.29 -13.95 18.17
N LEU A 14 -5.16 -13.08 18.71
CA LEU A 14 -5.55 -13.09 20.13
C LEU A 14 -6.62 -14.14 20.44
N GLY A 15 -7.03 -14.96 19.48
CA GLY A 15 -7.98 -16.06 19.68
C GLY A 15 -9.45 -15.69 19.44
N VAL A 16 -9.73 -14.55 18.82
CA VAL A 16 -11.09 -14.18 18.42
C VAL A 16 -11.43 -14.81 17.07
N ASP A 17 -12.62 -15.41 16.93
CA ASP A 17 -13.14 -15.87 15.62
C ASP A 17 -13.60 -14.64 14.82
N VAL A 18 -12.82 -14.24 13.83
CA VAL A 18 -13.01 -13.01 13.08
C VAL A 18 -13.50 -13.29 11.67
N THR A 19 -14.59 -12.60 11.27
CA THR A 19 -15.05 -12.58 9.88
C THR A 19 -14.94 -11.15 9.32
N VAL A 20 -14.18 -10.99 8.26
CA VAL A 20 -14.06 -9.74 7.50
C VAL A 20 -15.08 -9.74 6.36
N VAL A 21 -15.83 -8.63 6.22
CA VAL A 21 -16.75 -8.39 5.10
C VAL A 21 -16.20 -7.22 4.29
N GLU A 22 -15.85 -7.49 3.03
CA GLU A 22 -15.28 -6.51 2.10
C GLU A 22 -16.14 -6.43 0.83
N MET A 23 -16.55 -5.23 0.49
CA MET A 23 -17.39 -4.98 -0.67
C MET A 23 -16.63 -5.20 -1.99
N THR A 24 -15.36 -4.85 -2.02
CA THR A 24 -14.54 -5.01 -3.22
C THR A 24 -14.15 -6.48 -3.48
N GLU A 25 -13.75 -6.79 -4.70
CA GLU A 25 -13.32 -8.14 -5.09
C GLU A 25 -12.08 -8.61 -4.33
N ASN A 26 -11.21 -7.68 -3.94
CA ASN A 26 -9.98 -7.98 -3.25
C ASN A 26 -9.87 -7.16 -1.96
N ILE A 27 -9.24 -7.73 -0.93
CA ILE A 27 -8.78 -6.93 0.20
C ILE A 27 -7.70 -5.94 -0.27
N LEU A 28 -7.55 -4.81 0.41
CA LEU A 28 -6.49 -3.83 0.16
C LEU A 28 -6.42 -3.40 -1.33
N PRO A 29 -7.47 -2.81 -1.90
CA PRO A 29 -7.59 -2.57 -3.34
C PRO A 29 -6.55 -1.59 -3.93
N ARG A 30 -5.77 -0.90 -3.10
CA ARG A 30 -4.66 -0.05 -3.52
C ARG A 30 -3.32 -0.79 -3.64
N GLU A 31 -3.26 -2.01 -3.14
CA GLU A 31 -2.04 -2.82 -3.19
C GLU A 31 -1.87 -3.50 -4.55
N ASP A 32 -0.64 -3.92 -4.83
CA ASP A 32 -0.40 -4.83 -5.94
C ASP A 32 -1.19 -6.13 -5.71
N LYS A 33 -1.96 -6.53 -6.73
CA LYS A 33 -2.91 -7.64 -6.59
C LYS A 33 -2.24 -8.94 -6.16
N GLU A 34 -1.07 -9.25 -6.73
CA GLU A 34 -0.33 -10.47 -6.39
C GLU A 34 0.05 -10.49 -4.89
N MET A 35 0.44 -9.34 -4.37
CA MET A 35 0.85 -9.19 -2.97
C MET A 35 -0.36 -9.23 -2.02
N ALA A 36 -1.46 -8.58 -2.40
CA ALA A 36 -2.71 -8.61 -1.63
C ALA A 36 -3.31 -10.03 -1.58
N ASP A 37 -3.29 -10.75 -2.70
CA ASP A 37 -3.77 -12.13 -2.78
C ASP A 37 -2.90 -13.07 -1.89
N MET A 38 -1.59 -12.88 -1.90
CA MET A 38 -0.67 -13.66 -1.05
C MET A 38 -0.91 -13.38 0.44
N LEU A 39 -1.08 -12.12 0.83
CA LEU A 39 -1.44 -11.77 2.19
C LEU A 39 -2.79 -12.39 2.59
N ARG A 40 -3.79 -12.28 1.72
CA ARG A 40 -5.11 -12.90 1.97
C ARG A 40 -5.00 -14.39 2.26
N GLN A 41 -4.28 -15.13 1.41
CA GLN A 41 -4.07 -16.57 1.59
C GLN A 41 -3.40 -16.88 2.94
N ARG A 42 -2.43 -16.05 3.34
CA ARG A 42 -1.78 -16.21 4.64
C ARG A 42 -2.74 -16.01 5.80
N LEU A 43 -3.55 -14.94 5.77
CA LEU A 43 -4.52 -14.64 6.82
C LEU A 43 -5.63 -15.69 6.91
N GLU A 44 -6.11 -16.18 5.75
CA GLU A 44 -7.09 -17.28 5.70
C GLU A 44 -6.51 -18.61 6.26
N ALA A 45 -5.24 -18.88 5.99
CA ALA A 45 -4.54 -20.04 6.58
C ALA A 45 -4.35 -19.94 8.11
N GLU A 46 -4.34 -18.72 8.66
CA GLU A 46 -4.35 -18.45 10.10
C GLU A 46 -5.75 -18.53 10.73
N GLY A 47 -6.78 -18.78 9.93
CA GLY A 47 -8.17 -18.95 10.40
C GLY A 47 -9.07 -17.73 10.20
N LEU A 48 -8.57 -16.63 9.68
CA LEU A 48 -9.38 -15.44 9.39
C LEU A 48 -10.38 -15.75 8.26
N LYS A 49 -11.67 -15.48 8.48
CA LYS A 49 -12.69 -15.62 7.44
C LYS A 49 -12.82 -14.34 6.66
N ILE A 50 -12.58 -14.37 5.34
CA ILE A 50 -12.61 -13.17 4.49
C ILE A 50 -13.66 -13.34 3.38
N LEU A 51 -14.70 -12.51 3.43
CA LEU A 51 -15.78 -12.47 2.46
C LEU A 51 -15.63 -11.22 1.59
N THR A 52 -15.07 -11.40 0.39
CA THR A 52 -14.96 -10.35 -0.63
C THR A 52 -16.20 -10.30 -1.54
N SER A 53 -16.36 -9.26 -2.35
CA SER A 53 -17.56 -8.98 -3.16
C SER A 53 -18.84 -9.09 -2.34
N THR A 54 -18.78 -8.73 -1.06
CA THR A 54 -19.86 -8.89 -0.11
C THR A 54 -20.14 -7.57 0.58
N LYS A 55 -21.33 -7.03 0.37
CA LYS A 55 -21.75 -5.76 0.96
C LYS A 55 -22.41 -5.97 2.32
N ALA A 56 -21.98 -5.24 3.33
CA ALA A 56 -22.71 -5.10 4.58
C ALA A 56 -23.96 -4.26 4.32
N ALA A 57 -25.16 -4.89 4.40
CA ALA A 57 -26.41 -4.24 4.01
C ALA A 57 -27.16 -3.66 5.20
N GLN A 58 -27.23 -4.39 6.33
CA GLN A 58 -27.98 -3.95 7.50
C GLN A 58 -27.40 -4.57 8.77
N PHE A 59 -27.26 -3.77 9.81
CA PHE A 59 -26.96 -4.21 11.16
C PHE A 59 -28.23 -4.26 12.00
N LEU A 60 -28.45 -5.37 12.68
CA LEU A 60 -29.53 -5.58 13.62
C LEU A 60 -28.94 -6.01 14.96
N ARG A 61 -29.72 -5.88 16.03
CA ARG A 61 -29.39 -6.40 17.34
C ARG A 61 -30.39 -7.48 17.70
N ASP A 62 -29.92 -8.62 18.18
CA ASP A 62 -30.70 -9.73 18.65
C ASP A 62 -30.15 -10.14 20.03
N GLY A 63 -30.79 -9.63 21.07
CA GLY A 63 -30.28 -9.71 22.44
C GLY A 63 -28.90 -9.05 22.55
N ASP A 64 -27.92 -9.81 23.02
CA ASP A 64 -26.51 -9.36 23.14
C ASP A 64 -25.69 -9.56 21.86
N LYS A 65 -26.29 -10.13 20.80
CA LYS A 65 -25.61 -10.39 19.54
C LYS A 65 -25.85 -9.28 18.50
N VAL A 66 -24.86 -9.13 17.64
CA VAL A 66 -24.98 -8.33 16.42
C VAL A 66 -25.27 -9.26 15.26
N VAL A 67 -26.30 -8.96 14.48
CA VAL A 67 -26.67 -9.67 13.27
C VAL A 67 -26.38 -8.77 12.07
N LEU A 68 -25.45 -9.17 11.22
CA LEU A 68 -25.16 -8.48 9.96
C LEU A 68 -25.81 -9.21 8.80
N ASN A 69 -26.77 -8.57 8.16
CA ASN A 69 -27.27 -9.01 6.87
C ASN A 69 -26.29 -8.59 5.77
N VAL A 70 -25.83 -9.55 4.99
CA VAL A 70 -24.91 -9.32 3.88
C VAL A 70 -25.55 -9.62 2.54
N GLN A 71 -25.10 -8.91 1.51
CA GLN A 71 -25.52 -9.08 0.14
C GLN A 71 -24.28 -9.40 -0.71
N ASP A 72 -24.37 -10.46 -1.50
CA ASP A 72 -23.36 -10.77 -2.53
C ASP A 72 -23.56 -9.82 -3.72
N GLU A 73 -22.53 -9.03 -4.07
CA GLU A 73 -22.61 -8.09 -5.19
C GLU A 73 -22.80 -8.77 -6.56
N LYS A 74 -22.44 -10.05 -6.68
CA LYS A 74 -22.65 -10.83 -7.91
C LYS A 74 -24.08 -11.28 -8.08
N CYS A 75 -24.92 -11.14 -7.06
CA CYS A 75 -26.32 -11.51 -7.13
C CYS A 75 -27.21 -10.35 -7.59
N ILE A 76 -27.68 -10.43 -8.82
CA ILE A 76 -28.55 -9.42 -9.48
C ILE A 76 -30.05 -9.61 -9.18
N PHE A 77 -30.44 -10.65 -8.46
CA PHE A 77 -31.86 -10.93 -8.17
C PHE A 77 -32.28 -10.33 -6.82
N PRO A 78 -33.47 -9.67 -6.75
CA PRO A 78 -34.00 -9.13 -5.49
C PRO A 78 -34.10 -10.17 -4.37
N GLU A 79 -34.30 -11.43 -4.72
CA GLU A 79 -34.40 -12.55 -3.78
C GLU A 79 -33.10 -12.91 -3.05
N CYS A 80 -31.95 -12.40 -3.51
CA CYS A 80 -30.65 -12.61 -2.86
C CYS A 80 -30.39 -11.58 -1.75
N ILE A 81 -31.25 -10.58 -1.64
CA ILE A 81 -31.17 -9.58 -0.56
C ILE A 81 -31.47 -10.32 0.75
N PHE A 82 -30.51 -10.30 1.69
CA PHE A 82 -30.61 -10.87 3.05
C PHE A 82 -30.63 -12.40 3.19
N LYS A 83 -30.17 -13.17 2.20
CA LYS A 83 -30.08 -14.65 2.35
C LYS A 83 -28.96 -15.13 3.27
N ARG A 84 -27.99 -14.28 3.58
CA ARG A 84 -26.87 -14.64 4.44
C ARG A 84 -26.74 -13.67 5.62
N GLN A 85 -26.76 -14.24 6.81
CA GLN A 85 -26.55 -13.52 8.06
C GLN A 85 -25.23 -13.95 8.69
N ILE A 86 -24.55 -12.99 9.28
CA ILE A 86 -23.39 -13.21 10.14
C ILE A 86 -23.77 -12.77 11.53
N ILE A 87 -23.67 -13.68 12.47
CA ILE A 87 -23.99 -13.41 13.87
C ILE A 87 -22.68 -13.37 14.65
N ALA A 88 -22.47 -12.32 15.43
CA ALA A 88 -21.26 -12.11 16.21
C ALA A 88 -21.59 -11.47 17.58
N ASP A 89 -20.64 -11.54 18.50
CA ASP A 89 -20.75 -10.84 19.80
C ASP A 89 -20.59 -9.34 19.64
N THR A 90 -19.74 -8.92 18.70
CA THR A 90 -19.48 -7.50 18.42
C THR A 90 -19.12 -7.27 16.96
N SER A 91 -19.11 -6.02 16.53
CA SER A 91 -18.68 -5.63 15.19
C SER A 91 -17.75 -4.42 15.25
N LEU A 92 -16.69 -4.48 14.44
CA LEU A 92 -15.78 -3.37 14.17
C LEU A 92 -16.13 -2.76 12.81
N ILE A 93 -16.42 -1.46 12.78
CA ILE A 93 -16.73 -0.74 11.55
C ILE A 93 -15.48 -0.01 11.06
N ALA A 94 -14.89 -0.48 9.97
CA ALA A 94 -13.68 0.06 9.35
C ALA A 94 -13.91 0.41 7.86
N VAL A 95 -15.04 1.03 7.54
CA VAL A 95 -15.52 1.28 6.16
C VAL A 95 -15.02 2.58 5.55
N GLY A 96 -14.11 3.27 6.19
CA GLY A 96 -13.49 4.50 5.68
C GLY A 96 -13.43 5.62 6.72
N ARG A 97 -12.97 6.78 6.26
CA ARG A 97 -12.84 8.00 7.05
C ARG A 97 -13.41 9.18 6.29
N THR A 98 -14.01 10.11 7.01
CA THR A 98 -14.46 11.41 6.49
C THR A 98 -13.57 12.51 7.04
N ALA A 99 -13.41 13.58 6.30
CA ALA A 99 -12.66 14.73 6.78
C ALA A 99 -13.41 15.41 7.93
N ASN A 100 -12.71 15.69 9.02
CA ASN A 100 -13.28 16.41 10.14
C ASN A 100 -13.19 17.94 9.89
N VAL A 101 -14.26 18.48 9.33
CA VAL A 101 -14.37 19.90 8.99
C VAL A 101 -15.44 20.63 9.82
N GLU A 102 -16.20 19.90 10.62
CA GLU A 102 -17.28 20.43 11.44
C GLU A 102 -16.74 21.37 12.53
N GLY A 103 -17.45 22.44 12.81
CA GLY A 103 -17.10 23.41 13.86
C GLY A 103 -16.00 24.40 13.49
N LEU A 104 -15.33 24.23 12.35
CA LEU A 104 -14.27 25.14 11.91
C LEU A 104 -14.78 26.44 11.30
N GLN A 105 -16.08 26.56 11.03
CA GLN A 105 -16.74 27.74 10.43
C GLN A 105 -16.03 28.21 9.13
N LEU A 106 -15.64 27.26 8.30
CA LEU A 106 -14.83 27.47 7.09
C LEU A 106 -15.49 28.46 6.10
N GLU A 107 -16.82 28.45 6.03
CA GLU A 107 -17.63 29.37 5.21
C GLU A 107 -17.38 30.83 5.59
N LYS A 108 -17.24 31.12 6.89
CA LYS A 108 -16.96 32.49 7.37
C LYS A 108 -15.57 32.97 6.96
N ALA A 109 -14.64 32.03 6.76
CA ALA A 109 -13.29 32.30 6.28
C ALA A 109 -13.17 32.31 4.75
N GLY A 110 -14.24 32.01 4.02
CA GLY A 110 -14.23 31.88 2.56
C GLY A 110 -13.47 30.65 2.06
N VAL A 111 -13.39 29.58 2.87
CA VAL A 111 -12.71 28.34 2.55
C VAL A 111 -13.72 27.31 2.01
N GLU A 112 -13.50 26.86 0.78
CA GLU A 112 -14.31 25.80 0.17
C GLU A 112 -13.89 24.43 0.70
N TYR A 113 -14.90 23.59 1.00
CA TYR A 113 -14.71 22.22 1.46
C TYR A 113 -15.86 21.32 1.02
N THR A 114 -15.66 20.03 1.13
CA THR A 114 -16.66 18.98 0.90
C THR A 114 -16.54 17.93 2.00
N SER A 115 -17.40 16.91 1.96
CA SER A 115 -17.25 15.72 2.83
C SER A 115 -15.91 14.97 2.62
N LYS A 116 -15.20 15.24 1.51
CA LYS A 116 -13.88 14.67 1.21
C LYS A 116 -12.72 15.49 1.78
N GLY A 117 -12.98 16.72 2.25
CA GLY A 117 -11.97 17.58 2.84
C GLY A 117 -12.00 19.02 2.34
N ILE A 118 -11.00 19.77 2.76
CA ILE A 118 -10.76 21.17 2.37
C ILE A 118 -10.12 21.20 0.98
N LYS A 119 -10.67 22.03 0.10
CA LYS A 119 -10.13 22.21 -1.25
C LYS A 119 -8.84 23.02 -1.19
N THR A 120 -7.75 22.43 -1.70
CA THR A 120 -6.45 23.08 -1.83
C THR A 120 -5.93 23.02 -3.26
N ASN A 121 -5.04 23.95 -3.59
CA ASN A 121 -4.23 23.87 -4.81
C ASN A 121 -2.97 23.01 -4.57
N GLU A 122 -2.13 22.86 -5.60
CA GLU A 122 -0.87 22.10 -5.52
C GLU A 122 0.14 22.65 -4.50
N MET A 123 -0.08 23.85 -3.98
CA MET A 123 0.75 24.49 -2.95
C MET A 123 0.14 24.39 -1.55
N LEU A 124 -0.93 23.60 -1.39
CA LEU A 124 -1.70 23.43 -0.16
C LEU A 124 -2.41 24.70 0.33
N GLN A 125 -2.56 25.70 -0.52
CA GLN A 125 -3.30 26.92 -0.24
C GLN A 125 -4.78 26.66 -0.51
N THR A 126 -5.65 27.10 0.40
CA THR A 126 -7.10 27.01 0.25
C THR A 126 -7.63 28.07 -0.71
N THR A 127 -8.94 28.18 -0.87
CA THR A 127 -9.59 29.27 -1.62
C THR A 127 -9.39 30.63 -0.96
N ALA A 128 -9.18 30.67 0.37
CA ALA A 128 -8.74 31.87 1.08
C ALA A 128 -7.20 31.97 1.05
N LYS A 129 -6.64 32.99 0.39
CA LYS A 129 -5.21 33.10 0.05
C LYS A 129 -4.25 33.05 1.24
N ASN A 130 -4.70 33.39 2.44
CA ASN A 130 -3.91 33.39 3.67
C ASN A 130 -4.10 32.14 4.53
N ILE A 131 -4.90 31.16 4.06
CA ILE A 131 -5.19 29.91 4.77
C ILE A 131 -4.65 28.74 3.95
N TYR A 132 -3.94 27.85 4.64
CA TYR A 132 -3.40 26.59 4.12
C TYR A 132 -4.03 25.41 4.85
N ALA A 133 -4.12 24.28 4.18
CA ALA A 133 -4.57 23.03 4.80
C ALA A 133 -3.61 21.89 4.44
N CYS A 134 -3.34 21.02 5.41
CA CYS A 134 -2.46 19.86 5.24
C CYS A 134 -3.00 18.66 6.05
N GLY A 135 -2.49 17.49 5.74
CA GLY A 135 -2.88 16.24 6.37
C GLY A 135 -4.17 15.66 5.81
N ASP A 136 -4.81 14.82 6.60
CA ASP A 136 -6.00 14.05 6.21
C ASP A 136 -7.13 14.92 5.63
N VAL A 137 -7.27 16.14 6.14
CA VAL A 137 -8.28 17.09 5.70
C VAL A 137 -8.04 17.66 4.30
N ALA A 138 -6.78 17.68 3.85
CA ALA A 138 -6.40 18.12 2.50
C ALA A 138 -6.31 16.96 1.50
N GLY A 139 -6.14 15.72 1.96
CA GLY A 139 -5.95 14.54 1.11
C GLY A 139 -4.72 14.66 0.18
N PRO A 140 -4.61 13.84 -0.88
CA PRO A 140 -5.40 12.63 -1.17
C PRO A 140 -5.00 11.40 -0.34
N TYR A 141 -3.88 11.48 0.38
CA TYR A 141 -3.34 10.40 1.20
C TYR A 141 -3.52 10.71 2.69
N GLN A 142 -4.14 9.77 3.41
CA GLN A 142 -4.48 9.94 4.82
C GLN A 142 -3.51 9.13 5.70
N PHE A 143 -2.22 9.53 5.68
CA PHE A 143 -1.15 8.94 6.47
C PHE A 143 -0.45 10.00 7.31
N SER A 144 0.02 9.65 8.50
CA SER A 144 0.71 10.57 9.40
C SER A 144 1.95 11.20 8.76
N HIS A 145 2.78 10.40 8.07
CA HIS A 145 3.96 10.89 7.35
C HIS A 145 3.60 11.83 6.19
N MET A 146 2.42 11.65 5.58
CA MET A 146 1.93 12.59 4.56
C MET A 146 1.50 13.91 5.16
N SER A 147 0.90 13.88 6.36
CA SER A 147 0.55 15.10 7.09
C SER A 147 1.80 15.92 7.44
N GLU A 148 2.87 15.26 7.89
CA GLU A 148 4.17 15.89 8.15
C GLU A 148 4.79 16.49 6.88
N TYR A 149 4.87 15.70 5.80
CA TYR A 149 5.37 16.17 4.51
C TYR A 149 4.61 17.41 4.00
N GLN A 150 3.28 17.36 4.04
CA GLN A 150 2.43 18.47 3.62
C GLN A 150 2.58 19.67 4.54
N ALA A 151 2.70 19.47 5.87
CA ALA A 151 2.86 20.58 6.82
C ALA A 151 4.12 21.38 6.55
N VAL A 152 5.24 20.71 6.24
CA VAL A 152 6.50 21.38 5.86
C VAL A 152 6.30 22.25 4.61
N ILE A 153 5.61 21.72 3.58
CA ILE A 153 5.34 22.48 2.35
C ILE A 153 4.38 23.64 2.61
N ALA A 154 3.27 23.41 3.31
CA ALA A 154 2.29 24.44 3.64
C ALA A 154 2.92 25.59 4.42
N THR A 155 3.71 25.27 5.45
CA THR A 155 4.44 26.26 6.26
C THR A 155 5.45 27.03 5.41
N THR A 156 6.26 26.34 4.61
CA THR A 156 7.21 26.97 3.69
C THR A 156 6.48 27.92 2.75
N ASN A 157 5.35 27.50 2.20
CA ASN A 157 4.54 28.31 1.29
C ASN A 157 3.84 29.47 1.97
N ALA A 158 3.52 29.38 3.26
CA ALA A 158 2.93 30.47 4.01
C ALA A 158 3.93 31.62 4.25
N PHE A 159 5.16 31.28 4.62
CA PHE A 159 6.14 32.25 5.12
C PHE A 159 7.19 32.71 4.09
N LEU A 160 7.53 31.86 3.11
CA LEU A 160 8.58 32.19 2.14
C LEU A 160 8.03 32.68 0.80
N PRO A 161 8.78 33.54 0.09
CA PRO A 161 8.38 34.04 -1.23
C PRO A 161 8.42 32.93 -2.30
N PHE A 162 9.26 31.92 -2.11
CA PHE A 162 9.40 30.78 -3.02
C PHE A 162 8.35 29.73 -2.70
N LYS A 163 7.48 29.41 -3.67
CA LYS A 163 6.40 28.45 -3.49
C LYS A 163 6.83 27.07 -3.99
N ARG A 164 6.53 26.02 -3.22
CA ARG A 164 6.77 24.62 -3.54
C ARG A 164 5.45 23.90 -3.82
N LYS A 165 5.42 23.09 -4.86
CA LYS A 165 4.31 22.19 -5.13
C LYS A 165 4.51 20.88 -4.36
N VAL A 166 3.40 20.26 -3.96
CA VAL A 166 3.44 18.88 -3.46
C VAL A 166 3.76 17.92 -4.61
N ASP A 167 4.56 16.92 -4.31
CA ASP A 167 4.85 15.82 -5.23
C ASP A 167 4.47 14.49 -4.55
N TYR A 168 3.50 13.81 -5.13
CA TYR A 168 3.00 12.54 -4.63
C TYR A 168 3.56 11.33 -5.37
N THR A 169 4.54 11.50 -6.25
CA THR A 169 5.11 10.39 -7.05
C THR A 169 5.86 9.37 -6.20
N ASP A 170 6.32 9.80 -5.03
CA ASP A 170 7.15 9.00 -4.13
C ASP A 170 6.44 8.65 -2.81
N VAL A 171 5.11 8.66 -2.79
CA VAL A 171 4.34 8.24 -1.61
C VAL A 171 4.53 6.75 -1.36
N VAL A 172 4.71 6.41 -0.09
CA VAL A 172 4.89 5.05 0.39
C VAL A 172 3.92 4.77 1.54
N TRP A 173 3.60 3.51 1.75
CA TRP A 173 2.87 3.07 2.94
C TRP A 173 3.16 1.62 3.27
N CYS A 174 2.80 1.22 4.46
CA CYS A 174 2.86 -0.16 4.91
C CYS A 174 1.54 -0.52 5.59
N THR A 175 1.02 -1.71 5.29
CA THR A 175 -0.05 -2.34 6.05
C THR A 175 0.62 -3.23 7.09
N PHE A 176 0.40 -2.92 8.36
CA PHE A 176 1.11 -3.51 9.50
C PHE A 176 0.43 -4.79 10.00
N THR A 177 0.16 -5.70 9.08
CA THR A 177 -0.16 -7.10 9.41
C THR A 177 1.14 -7.85 9.76
N ASP A 178 1.05 -9.12 10.09
CA ASP A 178 2.20 -10.01 10.18
C ASP A 178 1.93 -11.24 9.29
N PRO A 179 2.63 -11.34 8.13
CA PRO A 179 3.69 -10.44 7.65
C PRO A 179 3.21 -9.05 7.22
N GLU A 180 4.11 -8.05 7.28
CA GLU A 180 3.86 -6.69 6.80
C GLU A 180 3.73 -6.64 5.28
N LEU A 181 2.91 -5.71 4.76
CA LEU A 181 2.83 -5.44 3.32
C LEU A 181 3.21 -3.98 3.03
N ALA A 182 4.40 -3.78 2.49
CA ALA A 182 4.94 -2.47 2.13
C ALA A 182 4.74 -2.15 0.65
N HIS A 183 4.44 -0.89 0.35
CA HIS A 183 4.14 -0.38 -0.97
C HIS A 183 4.87 0.93 -1.26
N ALA A 184 5.53 1.02 -2.42
CA ALA A 184 6.07 2.26 -2.95
C ALA A 184 5.88 2.32 -4.48
N GLY A 185 5.27 3.39 -4.97
CA GLY A 185 5.12 3.66 -6.41
C GLY A 185 4.00 2.88 -7.09
N LEU A 186 4.22 2.42 -8.32
CA LEU A 186 3.20 1.81 -9.17
C LEU A 186 3.02 0.32 -8.89
N THR A 187 1.78 -0.14 -8.85
CA THR A 187 1.45 -1.56 -8.96
C THR A 187 1.84 -2.11 -10.35
N GLU A 188 1.93 -3.43 -10.49
CA GLU A 188 2.21 -4.04 -11.80
C GLU A 188 1.17 -3.63 -12.85
N LYS A 189 -0.12 -3.61 -12.45
CA LYS A 189 -1.19 -3.19 -13.35
C LYS A 189 -0.99 -1.76 -13.83
N GLU A 190 -0.77 -0.81 -12.93
CA GLU A 190 -0.54 0.60 -13.28
C GLU A 190 0.72 0.79 -14.12
N ALA A 191 1.77 0.04 -13.82
CA ALA A 191 3.00 0.09 -14.59
C ALA A 191 2.81 -0.47 -16.01
N ARG A 192 2.04 -1.56 -16.17
CA ARG A 192 1.67 -2.09 -17.49
C ARG A 192 0.77 -1.15 -18.27
N ASP A 193 -0.22 -0.56 -17.60
CA ASP A 193 -1.14 0.41 -18.23
C ASP A 193 -0.37 1.64 -18.77
N ARG A 194 0.70 2.09 -18.07
CA ARG A 194 1.50 3.28 -18.47
C ARG A 194 2.62 2.97 -19.44
N TYR A 195 3.27 1.82 -19.31
CA TYR A 195 4.52 1.50 -20.03
C TYR A 195 4.42 0.28 -20.92
N GLY A 196 3.30 -0.46 -20.91
CA GLY A 196 3.10 -1.70 -21.65
C GLY A 196 4.18 -2.74 -21.29
N ASP A 197 4.68 -3.45 -22.30
CA ASP A 197 5.74 -4.46 -22.13
C ASP A 197 7.16 -3.86 -21.94
N LYS A 198 7.24 -2.55 -21.70
CA LYS A 198 8.53 -1.87 -21.47
C LYS A 198 9.00 -1.94 -20.02
N ILE A 199 8.33 -2.73 -19.19
CA ILE A 199 8.70 -2.96 -17.80
C ILE A 199 9.40 -4.31 -17.62
N LYS A 200 10.14 -4.43 -16.52
CA LYS A 200 10.76 -5.66 -16.05
C LYS A 200 10.40 -5.86 -14.59
N ILE A 201 10.12 -7.09 -14.21
CA ILE A 201 9.68 -7.43 -12.86
C ILE A 201 10.66 -8.43 -12.28
N TYR A 202 11.16 -8.13 -11.07
CA TYR A 202 12.08 -8.98 -10.33
C TYR A 202 11.40 -9.38 -9.02
N ARG A 203 11.35 -10.69 -8.76
CA ARG A 203 10.72 -11.28 -7.57
C ARG A 203 11.74 -12.07 -6.78
N TYR A 204 11.56 -12.10 -5.46
CA TYR A 204 12.36 -12.95 -4.58
C TYR A 204 11.52 -13.38 -3.37
N GLU A 205 11.41 -14.67 -3.17
CA GLU A 205 10.64 -15.25 -2.07
C GLU A 205 11.43 -15.24 -0.76
N TYR A 206 10.75 -14.97 0.35
CA TYR A 206 11.36 -14.89 1.68
C TYR A 206 11.96 -16.23 2.12
N ASN A 207 11.38 -17.37 1.75
CA ASN A 207 11.92 -18.71 2.06
C ASN A 207 13.33 -18.94 1.47
N ARG A 208 13.82 -18.08 0.59
CA ARG A 208 15.17 -18.13 0.03
C ARG A 208 16.17 -17.25 0.79
N ALA A 209 15.70 -16.45 1.73
CA ALA A 209 16.55 -15.58 2.56
C ALA A 209 16.90 -16.32 3.86
N ASP A 210 18.19 -16.45 4.16
CA ASP A 210 18.63 -17.21 5.33
C ASP A 210 18.17 -16.57 6.64
N ARG A 211 18.09 -15.25 6.71
CA ARG A 211 17.52 -14.55 7.88
C ARG A 211 16.06 -14.93 8.10
N ALA A 212 15.25 -15.03 7.06
CA ALA A 212 13.86 -15.43 7.18
C ALA A 212 13.72 -16.86 7.72
N LYS A 213 14.61 -17.76 7.32
CA LYS A 213 14.66 -19.13 7.84
C LYS A 213 15.02 -19.17 9.33
N THR A 214 16.06 -18.42 9.73
CA THR A 214 16.47 -18.39 11.15
C THR A 214 15.43 -17.82 12.07
N ASP A 215 14.59 -16.90 11.57
CA ASP A 215 13.51 -16.26 12.32
C ASP A 215 12.17 -17.00 12.17
N ASN A 216 12.12 -18.12 11.41
CA ASN A 216 10.88 -18.83 11.07
C ASN A 216 9.81 -17.91 10.42
N ALA A 217 10.27 -16.98 9.59
CA ALA A 217 9.47 -15.93 8.94
C ALA A 217 9.55 -16.04 7.40
N GLU A 218 9.41 -17.25 6.88
CA GLU A 218 9.64 -17.60 5.47
C GLU A 218 8.48 -17.20 4.54
N THR A 219 7.36 -16.76 5.11
CA THR A 219 6.19 -16.33 4.32
C THR A 219 6.42 -14.95 3.74
N GLY A 220 6.32 -14.85 2.43
CA GLY A 220 6.35 -13.56 1.75
C GLY A 220 7.20 -13.53 0.48
N MET A 221 7.20 -12.38 -0.15
CA MET A 221 7.90 -12.11 -1.39
C MET A 221 8.20 -10.62 -1.53
N SER A 222 9.32 -10.29 -2.13
CA SER A 222 9.58 -8.95 -2.64
C SER A 222 9.40 -8.90 -4.16
N LYS A 223 8.82 -7.80 -4.66
CA LYS A 223 8.50 -7.56 -6.06
C LYS A 223 8.93 -6.16 -6.44
N PHE A 224 9.81 -6.06 -7.42
CA PHE A 224 10.37 -4.80 -7.92
C PHE A 224 10.02 -4.64 -9.38
N ILE A 225 9.39 -3.52 -9.72
CA ILE A 225 8.96 -3.17 -11.06
C ILE A 225 9.89 -2.10 -11.59
N CYS A 226 10.59 -2.38 -12.69
CA CYS A 226 11.58 -1.49 -13.27
C CYS A 226 11.22 -1.09 -14.69
N ASP A 227 11.69 0.08 -15.13
CA ASP A 227 11.72 0.45 -16.54
C ASP A 227 12.87 -0.28 -17.28
N LYS A 228 12.95 -0.11 -18.61
CA LYS A 228 14.03 -0.70 -19.44
C LYS A 228 15.45 -0.26 -19.05
N LYS A 229 15.59 0.85 -18.32
CA LYS A 229 16.86 1.38 -17.81
C LYS A 229 17.20 0.87 -16.42
N GLY A 230 16.36 0.00 -15.85
CA GLY A 230 16.51 -0.52 -14.49
C GLY A 230 16.14 0.49 -13.39
N ARG A 231 15.38 1.56 -13.68
CA ARG A 231 14.88 2.48 -12.67
C ARG A 231 13.60 1.93 -12.06
N LEU A 232 13.48 2.00 -10.75
CA LEU A 232 12.31 1.55 -10.02
C LEU A 232 11.07 2.40 -10.36
N LEU A 233 9.99 1.72 -10.72
CA LEU A 233 8.65 2.25 -10.92
C LEU A 233 7.74 1.88 -9.75
N GLY A 234 7.91 0.68 -9.20
CA GLY A 234 7.16 0.15 -8.09
C GLY A 234 7.97 -0.82 -7.24
N VAL A 235 7.65 -0.87 -5.95
CA VAL A 235 8.26 -1.75 -4.95
C VAL A 235 7.15 -2.26 -4.06
N HIS A 236 7.02 -3.57 -3.96
CA HIS A 236 6.04 -4.24 -3.12
C HIS A 236 6.72 -5.35 -2.35
N ILE A 237 6.61 -5.35 -1.05
CA ILE A 237 7.25 -6.34 -0.20
C ILE A 237 6.22 -6.87 0.79
N LEU A 238 5.96 -8.16 0.75
CA LEU A 238 5.22 -8.88 1.79
C LEU A 238 6.22 -9.70 2.58
N GLY A 239 6.31 -9.49 3.89
CA GLY A 239 7.23 -10.25 4.71
C GLY A 239 7.63 -9.51 5.98
N ASN A 240 8.45 -10.17 6.79
CA ASN A 240 8.96 -9.57 8.01
C ASN A 240 9.86 -8.37 7.71
N CYS A 241 9.72 -7.28 8.46
CA CYS A 241 10.46 -6.02 8.27
C CYS A 241 10.26 -5.38 6.88
N ALA A 242 9.14 -5.64 6.19
CA ALA A 242 8.91 -5.12 4.85
C ALA A 242 8.90 -3.58 4.81
N GLY A 243 8.29 -2.94 5.81
CA GLY A 243 8.26 -1.48 5.96
C GLY A 243 9.66 -0.87 6.02
N GLU A 244 10.57 -1.49 6.78
CA GLU A 244 11.95 -1.01 6.93
C GLU A 244 12.77 -1.23 5.65
N ILE A 245 12.69 -2.41 5.07
CA ILE A 245 13.46 -2.78 3.85
C ILE A 245 13.07 -1.91 2.66
N MET A 246 11.79 -1.58 2.55
CA MET A 246 11.26 -0.75 1.47
C MET A 246 11.99 0.58 1.35
N HIS A 247 12.43 1.18 2.47
CA HIS A 247 13.02 2.52 2.48
C HIS A 247 14.33 2.63 1.70
N GLU A 248 15.15 1.58 1.65
CA GLU A 248 16.34 1.56 0.81
C GLU A 248 15.97 1.59 -0.68
N ALA A 249 14.97 0.80 -1.08
CA ALA A 249 14.47 0.82 -2.46
C ALA A 249 13.80 2.17 -2.79
N GLN A 250 13.06 2.75 -1.86
CA GLN A 250 12.45 4.06 -2.01
C GLN A 250 13.50 5.16 -2.18
N LEU A 251 14.58 5.13 -1.42
CA LEU A 251 15.70 6.05 -1.58
C LEU A 251 16.26 5.97 -3.02
N ALA A 252 16.50 4.74 -3.51
CA ALA A 252 16.97 4.53 -4.88
C ALA A 252 15.96 5.04 -5.92
N LYS A 253 14.66 4.83 -5.69
CA LYS A 253 13.58 5.30 -6.57
C LYS A 253 13.53 6.82 -6.63
N SER A 254 13.48 7.50 -5.48
CA SER A 254 13.35 8.97 -5.38
C SER A 254 14.55 9.69 -6.01
N PHE A 255 15.76 9.15 -5.82
CA PHE A 255 16.99 9.70 -6.43
C PHE A 255 17.29 9.14 -7.81
N LYS A 256 16.38 8.37 -8.40
CA LYS A 256 16.51 7.77 -9.75
C LYS A 256 17.78 6.93 -9.92
N ILE A 257 18.24 6.32 -8.81
CA ILE A 257 19.37 5.39 -8.82
C ILE A 257 18.87 4.09 -9.47
N PRO A 258 19.51 3.58 -10.52
CA PRO A 258 19.12 2.30 -11.12
C PRO A 258 19.19 1.16 -10.11
N PHE A 259 18.16 0.33 -10.06
CA PHE A 259 17.99 -0.76 -9.09
C PHE A 259 19.18 -1.72 -9.06
N TYR A 260 19.74 -2.04 -10.25
CA TYR A 260 20.93 -2.89 -10.34
C TYR A 260 22.17 -2.34 -9.61
N LYS A 261 22.21 -1.05 -9.25
CA LYS A 261 23.35 -0.48 -8.51
C LYS A 261 23.32 -0.88 -7.03
N ILE A 262 22.16 -1.20 -6.48
CA ILE A 262 22.03 -1.64 -5.07
C ILE A 262 22.86 -2.90 -4.83
N GLN A 263 22.97 -3.82 -5.80
CA GLN A 263 23.79 -5.02 -5.65
C GLN A 263 25.29 -4.74 -5.39
N ARG A 264 25.74 -3.49 -5.63
CA ARG A 264 27.15 -3.08 -5.35
C ARG A 264 27.36 -2.64 -3.91
N VAL A 265 26.28 -2.39 -3.18
CA VAL A 265 26.32 -2.05 -1.75
C VAL A 265 26.59 -3.33 -0.98
N ILE A 266 27.53 -3.26 -0.02
CA ILE A 266 27.83 -4.38 0.88
C ILE A 266 26.76 -4.36 1.97
N HIS A 267 25.97 -5.43 2.05
CA HIS A 267 24.95 -5.64 3.08
C HIS A 267 25.45 -6.64 4.12
N ALA A 268 25.02 -6.42 5.36
CA ALA A 268 25.33 -7.37 6.43
C ALA A 268 24.60 -8.71 6.17
N TYR A 269 25.27 -9.80 6.53
CA TYR A 269 24.71 -11.16 6.42
C TYR A 269 24.76 -11.86 7.80
N PRO A 270 23.71 -12.61 8.17
CA PRO A 270 22.41 -12.72 7.52
C PRO A 270 21.47 -11.55 7.89
N SER A 271 20.79 -10.98 6.91
CA SER A 271 19.80 -9.91 7.13
C SER A 271 18.67 -9.96 6.11
N TYR A 272 17.54 -9.30 6.42
CA TYR A 272 16.41 -9.21 5.50
C TYR A 272 16.72 -8.37 4.26
N SER A 273 17.81 -7.61 4.21
CA SER A 273 18.23 -6.90 3.00
C SER A 273 18.50 -7.82 1.80
N ASP A 274 18.66 -9.13 2.00
CA ASP A 274 18.74 -10.10 0.91
C ASP A 274 17.51 -10.10 -0.01
N VAL A 275 16.30 -9.83 0.54
CA VAL A 275 15.09 -9.76 -0.29
C VAL A 275 15.06 -8.55 -1.22
N LEU A 276 15.93 -7.58 -1.00
CA LEU A 276 16.18 -6.43 -1.87
C LEU A 276 17.41 -6.65 -2.76
N ARG A 277 18.52 -7.08 -2.16
CA ARG A 277 19.81 -7.23 -2.82
C ARG A 277 19.80 -8.31 -3.91
N GLN A 278 19.13 -9.44 -3.67
CA GLN A 278 19.09 -10.53 -4.66
C GLN A 278 18.30 -10.14 -5.92
N PRO A 279 17.09 -9.54 -5.85
CA PRO A 279 16.44 -8.97 -7.04
C PRO A 279 17.28 -7.91 -7.76
N ALA A 280 18.00 -7.05 -7.02
CA ALA A 280 18.91 -6.07 -7.61
C ALA A 280 20.05 -6.75 -8.39
N LYS A 281 20.57 -7.88 -7.89
CA LYS A 281 21.54 -8.72 -8.59
C LYS A 281 20.95 -9.34 -9.86
N LEU A 282 19.70 -9.81 -9.83
CA LEU A 282 19.01 -10.31 -11.03
C LEU A 282 18.87 -9.21 -12.07
N CYS A 283 18.48 -8.00 -11.65
CA CYS A 283 18.42 -6.83 -12.52
C CYS A 283 19.80 -6.47 -13.11
N TYR A 284 20.88 -6.61 -12.36
CA TYR A 284 22.24 -6.41 -12.84
C TYR A 284 22.62 -7.42 -13.91
N ILE A 285 22.39 -8.71 -13.67
CA ILE A 285 22.69 -9.79 -14.62
C ILE A 285 21.94 -9.57 -15.93
N ASP A 286 20.64 -9.24 -15.84
CA ASP A 286 19.82 -8.95 -17.01
C ASP A 286 20.32 -7.72 -17.77
N THR A 287 20.75 -6.67 -17.07
CA THR A 287 21.36 -5.49 -17.68
C THR A 287 22.64 -5.82 -18.42
N LEU A 288 23.49 -6.68 -17.85
CA LEU A 288 24.73 -7.15 -18.50
C LEU A 288 24.43 -7.99 -19.74
N GLN A 289 23.51 -8.95 -19.63
CA GLN A 289 23.15 -9.83 -20.75
C GLN A 289 22.56 -9.06 -21.94
N ASN A 290 21.91 -7.95 -21.68
CA ASN A 290 21.31 -7.09 -22.69
C ASN A 290 22.23 -5.97 -23.20
N ASN A 291 23.43 -5.83 -22.64
CA ASN A 291 24.40 -4.83 -23.08
C ASN A 291 24.95 -5.20 -24.46
N PRO A 292 24.85 -4.31 -25.46
CA PRO A 292 25.36 -4.60 -26.85
C PRO A 292 26.84 -4.98 -26.91
N PHE A 293 27.65 -4.32 -26.07
CA PHE A 293 29.10 -4.61 -26.02
C PHE A 293 29.38 -6.02 -25.48
N ILE A 294 28.67 -6.44 -24.44
CA ILE A 294 28.79 -7.80 -23.88
C ILE A 294 28.26 -8.84 -24.87
N LYS A 295 27.18 -8.54 -25.60
CA LYS A 295 26.68 -9.39 -26.68
C LYS A 295 27.69 -9.55 -27.83
N LEU A 296 28.43 -8.47 -28.14
CA LEU A 296 29.49 -8.52 -29.10
C LEU A 296 30.67 -9.39 -28.64
N LEU A 297 31.14 -9.19 -27.39
CA LEU A 297 32.22 -9.98 -26.81
C LEU A 297 31.91 -11.49 -26.81
N LYS A 298 30.69 -11.88 -26.46
CA LYS A 298 30.24 -13.30 -26.45
C LYS A 298 30.29 -13.98 -27.83
N LYS A 299 30.48 -13.23 -28.92
CA LYS A 299 30.68 -13.81 -30.28
C LYS A 299 32.13 -14.16 -30.56
N PHE A 300 33.03 -13.69 -29.70
CA PHE A 300 34.47 -13.92 -29.86
C PHE A 300 35.06 -14.93 -28.86
N PHE A 301 34.24 -15.32 -27.87
CA PHE A 301 34.51 -16.37 -26.89
C PHE A 301 33.36 -17.39 -26.89
#